data_106eb8a19f3dffb245599daabac406c9
#
_entry.id   106eb8a19f3dffb245599daabac406c9
#
_cell.length_a   1.000
_cell.length_b   1.000
_cell.length_c   1.000
_cell.angle_alpha   90.00
_cell.angle_beta   90.00
_cell.angle_gamma   90.00
#
_symmetry.space_group_name_H-M   'P 1'
#
loop_
_entity.id
_entity.type
_entity.pdbx_description
1 polymer ?
#
loop_
_entity_poly.entity_id
_entity_poly.type
_entity_poly.pdbx_seq_one_letter_code
_entity_poly.pdbx_strand_id
1 'polypeptide(L)'
;MKLLYLILLCTVPARAMAACAFDTNLAPFKTSTSQRVDSSDLPAPEIEEVNFTRGLAGGAVCDQLGFLTIKMRWPRGSRYDLEELGFEYSVVRGEAPEGLIPDGTVTVPGHRGRRVEHQLTWDDGRPGEQQAMRLLLEVRAVTANGLRGAPAQVRVGGAP
;
A
#
# COMPACT_ATOMS: atom_id res chain seq x y z
N MET A 1 9.29 -13.16 -67.36
CA MET A 1 8.23 -12.86 -66.43
C MET A 1 8.80 -12.91 -65.03
N LYS A 2 9.10 -11.71 -64.38
CA LYS A 2 9.60 -11.63 -63.01
C LYS A 2 8.46 -11.18 -62.11
N LEU A 3 8.02 -12.09 -61.22
CA LEU A 3 6.95 -11.83 -60.28
C LEU A 3 7.57 -11.09 -59.09
N LEU A 4 7.20 -9.81 -58.91
CA LEU A 4 7.58 -8.97 -57.80
C LEU A 4 6.59 -9.22 -56.64
N TYR A 5 7.03 -9.91 -55.59
CA TYR A 5 6.24 -10.04 -54.34
C TYR A 5 6.41 -8.78 -53.51
N LEU A 6 5.37 -8.00 -53.44
CA LEU A 6 5.27 -6.83 -52.56
C LEU A 6 4.88 -7.30 -51.15
N ILE A 7 5.85 -7.37 -50.23
CA ILE A 7 5.60 -7.70 -48.84
C ILE A 7 5.10 -6.40 -48.14
N LEU A 8 3.81 -6.35 -47.87
CA LEU A 8 3.18 -5.27 -47.09
C LEU A 8 3.47 -5.53 -45.61
N LEU A 9 4.48 -4.86 -45.05
CA LEU A 9 4.74 -4.85 -43.58
C LEU A 9 3.63 -4.08 -42.89
N CYS A 10 2.68 -4.78 -42.27
CA CYS A 10 1.74 -4.21 -41.30
C CYS A 10 2.49 -3.83 -40.02
N THR A 11 2.90 -2.57 -39.88
CA THR A 11 3.37 -2.02 -38.61
C THR A 11 2.17 -1.80 -37.69
N VAL A 12 1.95 -2.75 -36.77
CA VAL A 12 1.00 -2.57 -35.67
C VAL A 12 1.60 -1.55 -34.71
N PRO A 13 0.98 -0.37 -34.47
CA PRO A 13 1.49 0.56 -33.47
C PRO A 13 1.34 -0.10 -32.09
N ALA A 14 2.46 -0.41 -31.46
CA ALA A 14 2.47 -0.75 -30.05
C ALA A 14 1.99 0.46 -29.26
N ARG A 15 0.75 0.42 -28.79
CA ARG A 15 0.25 1.40 -27.81
C ARG A 15 1.05 1.16 -26.53
N ALA A 16 2.02 2.02 -26.26
CA ALA A 16 2.62 2.11 -24.94
C ALA A 16 1.50 2.51 -23.96
N MET A 17 1.01 1.57 -23.19
CA MET A 17 0.16 1.88 -22.04
C MET A 17 1.07 2.64 -21.07
N ALA A 18 0.87 3.93 -20.92
CA ALA A 18 1.54 4.72 -19.90
C ALA A 18 1.11 4.15 -18.54
N ALA A 19 2.01 3.42 -17.90
CA ALA A 19 1.80 3.02 -16.51
C ALA A 19 1.79 4.29 -15.65
N CYS A 20 0.85 4.34 -14.69
CA CYS A 20 0.82 5.44 -13.74
C CYS A 20 2.14 5.47 -12.96
N ALA A 21 2.77 6.64 -12.90
CA ALA A 21 4.01 6.83 -12.12
C ALA A 21 3.76 6.84 -10.59
N PHE A 22 2.49 6.78 -10.18
CA PHE A 22 2.08 6.76 -8.78
C PHE A 22 1.84 5.31 -8.37
N ASP A 23 2.73 4.81 -7.55
CA ASP A 23 2.67 3.48 -6.98
C ASP A 23 2.85 3.57 -5.46
N THR A 24 2.58 2.47 -4.78
CA THR A 24 2.91 2.33 -3.36
C THR A 24 4.42 2.51 -3.14
N ASN A 25 4.81 3.11 -2.02
CA ASN A 25 6.20 3.15 -1.58
C ASN A 25 6.59 1.92 -0.74
N LEU A 26 5.69 0.94 -0.65
CA LEU A 26 5.87 -0.26 0.14
C LEU A 26 6.58 -1.36 -0.66
N ALA A 27 7.40 -2.11 0.03
CA ALA A 27 8.03 -3.31 -0.51
C ALA A 27 7.76 -4.51 0.42
N PRO A 28 7.76 -5.75 -0.09
CA PRO A 28 7.62 -6.93 0.74
C PRO A 28 8.74 -7.00 1.79
N PHE A 29 8.36 -7.23 3.06
CA PHE A 29 9.30 -7.48 4.15
C PHE A 29 9.50 -8.98 4.30
N LYS A 30 10.75 -9.42 4.26
CA LYS A 30 11.08 -10.85 4.36
C LYS A 30 11.06 -11.31 5.80
N THR A 31 10.19 -12.26 6.09
CA THR A 31 10.18 -12.98 7.37
C THR A 31 10.79 -14.39 7.18
N SER A 32 11.53 -14.86 8.16
CA SER A 32 12.14 -16.20 8.15
C SER A 32 11.12 -17.33 8.42
N THR A 33 9.94 -16.97 8.89
CA THR A 33 8.82 -17.89 9.17
C THR A 33 7.48 -17.28 8.79
N SER A 34 6.55 -18.12 8.37
CA SER A 34 5.14 -17.74 8.18
C SER A 34 4.35 -17.73 9.49
N GLN A 35 4.87 -18.40 10.54
CA GLN A 35 4.23 -18.41 11.84
C GLN A 35 4.36 -17.04 12.50
N ARG A 36 3.24 -16.51 13.02
CA ARG A 36 3.19 -15.26 13.78
C ARG A 36 2.95 -15.56 15.24
N VAL A 37 3.75 -14.92 16.09
CA VAL A 37 3.64 -15.04 17.55
C VAL A 37 3.48 -13.63 18.12
N ASP A 38 2.40 -13.41 18.85
CA ASP A 38 2.17 -12.10 19.50
C ASP A 38 3.20 -11.90 20.63
N SER A 39 3.75 -10.69 20.69
CA SER A 39 4.79 -10.31 21.66
C SER A 39 4.45 -8.99 22.34
N SER A 40 4.46 -8.98 23.65
CA SER A 40 4.31 -7.76 24.45
C SER A 40 5.53 -6.83 24.37
N ASP A 41 6.68 -7.36 23.94
CA ASP A 41 7.93 -6.61 23.81
C ASP A 41 7.97 -5.70 22.58
N LEU A 42 7.02 -5.91 21.66
CA LEU A 42 6.92 -5.14 20.43
C LEU A 42 5.73 -4.18 20.54
N PRO A 43 5.95 -2.88 20.80
CA PRO A 43 4.87 -1.93 21.01
C PRO A 43 4.08 -1.64 19.73
N ALA A 44 2.90 -1.03 19.88
CA ALA A 44 2.15 -0.51 18.74
C ALA A 44 2.88 0.71 18.14
N PRO A 45 2.87 0.86 16.80
CA PRO A 45 3.30 2.12 16.19
C PRO A 45 2.37 3.27 16.59
N GLU A 46 2.93 4.46 16.76
CA GLU A 46 2.14 5.67 17.03
C GLU A 46 1.69 6.28 15.70
N ILE A 47 0.38 6.38 15.47
CA ILE A 47 -0.18 7.00 14.27
C ILE A 47 -0.13 8.52 14.43
N GLU A 48 0.63 9.21 13.58
CA GLU A 48 0.76 10.68 13.62
C GLU A 48 -0.23 11.37 12.67
N GLU A 49 -0.44 10.80 11.49
CA GLU A 49 -1.30 11.42 10.47
C GLU A 49 -1.88 10.34 9.55
N VAL A 50 -3.11 10.56 9.12
CA VAL A 50 -3.79 9.72 8.12
C VAL A 50 -4.40 10.64 7.08
N ASN A 51 -3.93 10.55 5.84
CA ASN A 51 -4.47 11.27 4.69
C ASN A 51 -5.13 10.30 3.73
N PHE A 52 -6.32 10.65 3.30
CA PHE A 52 -7.14 9.84 2.43
C PHE A 52 -7.62 10.68 1.24
N THR A 53 -7.30 10.25 0.04
CA THR A 53 -7.68 10.93 -1.21
C THR A 53 -8.37 9.95 -2.14
N ARG A 54 -9.50 10.35 -2.69
CA ARG A 54 -10.29 9.58 -3.66
C ARG A 54 -9.82 9.84 -5.09
N GLY A 55 -10.07 8.90 -5.97
CA GLY A 55 -9.90 9.10 -7.40
C GLY A 55 -10.74 10.28 -7.94
N LEU A 56 -10.20 10.97 -8.93
CA LEU A 56 -10.78 12.16 -9.53
C LEU A 56 -11.51 11.86 -10.83
N ALA A 57 -12.35 12.81 -11.28
CA ALA A 57 -13.09 12.73 -12.54
C ALA A 57 -12.24 13.03 -13.79
N GLY A 58 -10.94 12.81 -13.75
CA GLY A 58 -10.04 13.06 -14.87
C GLY A 58 -10.14 12.02 -15.99
N GLY A 59 -9.51 12.33 -17.11
CA GLY A 59 -9.46 11.43 -18.27
C GLY A 59 -8.23 10.52 -18.33
N ALA A 60 -7.25 10.74 -17.45
CA ALA A 60 -6.07 9.90 -17.35
C ALA A 60 -6.34 8.69 -16.44
N VAL A 61 -5.69 7.56 -16.74
CA VAL A 61 -5.84 6.32 -15.95
C VAL A 61 -5.45 6.54 -14.49
N CYS A 62 -4.47 7.43 -14.25
CA CYS A 62 -3.99 7.74 -12.90
C CYS A 62 -4.96 8.58 -12.06
N ASP A 63 -5.91 9.25 -12.69
CA ASP A 63 -6.90 10.08 -11.99
C ASP A 63 -7.90 9.23 -11.18
N GLN A 64 -8.01 7.94 -11.51
CA GLN A 64 -8.92 7.00 -10.84
C GLN A 64 -8.29 6.33 -9.61
N LEU A 65 -7.01 6.60 -9.32
CA LEU A 65 -6.34 6.02 -8.15
C LEU A 65 -6.75 6.75 -6.86
N GLY A 66 -7.08 5.96 -5.86
CA GLY A 66 -7.17 6.40 -4.48
C GLY A 66 -5.83 6.27 -3.76
N PHE A 67 -5.60 7.12 -2.77
CA PHE A 67 -4.39 7.14 -1.97
C PHE A 67 -4.74 7.18 -0.48
N LEU A 68 -4.10 6.30 0.28
CA LEU A 68 -4.11 6.32 1.74
C LEU A 68 -2.67 6.45 2.22
N THR A 69 -2.35 7.59 2.82
CA THR A 69 -1.05 7.85 3.43
C THR A 69 -1.17 7.77 4.95
N ILE A 70 -0.35 6.93 5.57
CA ILE A 70 -0.31 6.73 7.02
C ILE A 70 1.10 7.08 7.49
N LYS A 71 1.22 8.18 8.24
CA LYS A 71 2.47 8.56 8.90
C LYS A 71 2.50 7.96 10.29
N MET A 72 3.55 7.23 10.56
CA MET A 72 3.74 6.52 11.82
C MET A 72 5.08 6.90 12.45
N ARG A 73 5.09 6.87 13.78
CA ARG A 73 6.31 6.99 14.56
C ARG A 73 6.52 5.75 15.41
N TRP A 74 7.75 5.26 15.42
CA TRP A 74 8.12 4.15 16.28
C TRP A 74 8.37 4.65 17.72
N PRO A 75 7.78 4.00 18.75
CA PRO A 75 7.92 4.42 20.14
C PRO A 75 9.37 4.42 20.62
N ARG A 76 9.71 5.35 21.52
CA ARG A 76 11.03 5.37 22.18
C ARG A 76 11.13 4.24 23.16
N GLY A 77 12.35 3.71 23.34
CA GLY A 77 12.62 2.62 24.30
C GLY A 77 12.26 1.23 23.79
N SER A 78 11.81 1.09 22.55
CA SER A 78 11.75 -0.22 21.90
C SER A 78 13.16 -0.79 21.75
N ARG A 79 13.28 -2.12 21.89
CA ARG A 79 14.56 -2.83 21.62
C ARG A 79 14.82 -3.03 20.13
N TYR A 80 13.82 -2.76 19.29
CA TYR A 80 13.91 -2.91 17.84
C TYR A 80 13.96 -1.55 17.19
N ASP A 81 14.85 -1.38 16.22
CA ASP A 81 14.88 -0.23 15.35
C ASP A 81 13.81 -0.37 14.23
N LEU A 82 13.27 0.75 13.77
CA LEU A 82 12.22 0.75 12.76
C LEU A 82 12.66 0.06 11.46
N GLU A 83 13.95 0.15 11.12
CA GLU A 83 14.56 -0.45 9.93
C GLU A 83 14.58 -2.00 9.96
N GLU A 84 14.42 -2.59 11.15
CA GLU A 84 14.37 -4.04 11.37
C GLU A 84 12.94 -4.59 11.29
N LEU A 85 11.96 -3.73 11.08
CA LEU A 85 10.55 -4.07 11.17
C LEU A 85 9.84 -4.01 9.83
N GLY A 86 8.94 -4.95 9.66
CA GLY A 86 7.86 -4.86 8.69
C GLY A 86 6.53 -4.54 9.37
N PHE A 87 5.51 -4.31 8.58
CA PHE A 87 4.16 -3.97 9.05
C PHE A 87 3.12 -4.83 8.35
N GLU A 88 2.16 -5.32 9.12
CA GLU A 88 0.98 -6.02 8.63
C GLU A 88 -0.25 -5.15 8.81
N TYR A 89 -1.13 -5.17 7.82
CA TYR A 89 -2.41 -4.48 7.82
C TYR A 89 -3.55 -5.48 7.85
N SER A 90 -4.59 -5.18 8.62
CA SER A 90 -5.82 -5.96 8.62
C SER A 90 -7.04 -5.07 8.78
N VAL A 91 -8.15 -5.47 8.17
CA VAL A 91 -9.45 -4.79 8.32
C VAL A 91 -10.15 -5.32 9.55
N VAL A 92 -10.43 -4.43 10.51
CA VAL A 92 -11.21 -4.75 11.72
C VAL A 92 -12.70 -4.50 11.51
N ARG A 93 -13.01 -3.44 10.75
CA ARG A 93 -14.39 -3.05 10.45
C ARG A 93 -14.49 -2.38 9.09
N GLY A 94 -15.59 -2.62 8.40
CA GLY A 94 -15.84 -2.12 7.06
C GLY A 94 -15.34 -3.09 5.99
N GLU A 95 -15.43 -2.68 4.75
CA GLU A 95 -14.99 -3.43 3.57
C GLU A 95 -13.94 -2.62 2.82
N ALA A 96 -12.75 -3.18 2.67
CA ALA A 96 -11.66 -2.53 1.96
C ALA A 96 -11.80 -2.79 0.46
N PRO A 97 -11.55 -1.78 -0.39
CA PRO A 97 -11.43 -2.01 -1.81
C PRO A 97 -10.32 -3.01 -2.13
N GLU A 98 -10.47 -3.70 -3.24
CA GLU A 98 -9.44 -4.59 -3.75
C GLU A 98 -8.11 -3.84 -3.96
N GLY A 99 -7.02 -4.43 -3.53
CA GLY A 99 -5.68 -3.87 -3.65
C GLY A 99 -5.30 -2.83 -2.59
N LEU A 100 -6.23 -2.32 -1.77
CA LEU A 100 -5.88 -1.35 -0.71
C LEU A 100 -4.99 -1.96 0.38
N ILE A 101 -5.29 -3.19 0.79
CA ILE A 101 -4.52 -3.86 1.84
C ILE A 101 -3.38 -4.66 1.19
N PRO A 102 -2.12 -4.38 1.54
CA PRO A 102 -0.99 -5.13 1.02
C PRO A 102 -1.05 -6.61 1.41
N ASP A 103 -0.64 -7.47 0.51
CA ASP A 103 -0.47 -8.88 0.80
C ASP A 103 0.75 -9.10 1.70
N GLY A 104 0.53 -9.63 2.90
CA GLY A 104 1.57 -10.00 3.84
C GLY A 104 2.22 -8.82 4.58
N THR A 105 3.49 -8.99 4.92
CA THR A 105 4.26 -8.00 5.68
C THR A 105 5.01 -7.08 4.72
N VAL A 106 4.92 -5.78 4.94
CA VAL A 106 5.53 -4.75 4.08
C VAL A 106 6.43 -3.80 4.87
N THR A 107 7.32 -3.12 4.17
CA THR A 107 8.18 -2.07 4.72
C THR A 107 8.40 -0.96 3.69
N VAL A 108 8.91 0.19 4.13
CA VAL A 108 9.38 1.25 3.23
C VAL A 108 10.89 1.14 3.09
N PRO A 109 11.42 0.79 1.92
CA PRO A 109 12.86 0.66 1.73
C PRO A 109 13.60 1.97 1.99
N GLY A 110 14.73 1.90 2.69
CA GLY A 110 15.63 3.03 2.87
C GLY A 110 15.12 4.13 3.81
N HIS A 111 14.02 3.92 4.54
CA HIS A 111 13.63 4.84 5.61
C HIS A 111 14.71 4.89 6.70
N ARG A 112 14.78 5.99 7.41
CA ARG A 112 15.75 6.19 8.51
C ARG A 112 15.07 6.82 9.70
N GLY A 113 15.60 6.49 10.88
CA GLY A 113 15.11 7.03 12.14
C GLY A 113 13.79 6.40 12.57
N ARG A 114 12.95 7.17 13.26
CA ARG A 114 11.76 6.63 13.96
C ARG A 114 10.43 7.00 13.31
N ARG A 115 10.45 7.63 12.15
CA ARG A 115 9.24 7.98 11.39
C ARG A 115 9.26 7.30 10.06
N VAL A 116 8.10 6.82 9.65
CA VAL A 116 7.87 6.22 8.35
C VAL A 116 6.52 6.66 7.82
N GLU A 117 6.45 6.85 6.52
CA GLU A 117 5.22 7.14 5.79
C GLU A 117 4.92 5.96 4.87
N HIS A 118 3.75 5.35 5.07
CA HIS A 118 3.24 4.29 4.20
C HIS A 118 2.22 4.87 3.24
N GLN A 119 2.44 4.67 1.97
CA GLN A 119 1.54 5.06 0.90
C GLN A 119 0.90 3.82 0.28
N LEU A 120 -0.39 3.66 0.48
CA LEU A 120 -1.19 2.61 -0.11
C LEU A 120 -2.03 3.21 -1.26
N THR A 121 -2.15 2.45 -2.34
CA THR A 121 -2.89 2.87 -3.53
C THR A 121 -3.86 1.77 -3.95
N TRP A 122 -4.99 2.15 -4.52
CA TRP A 122 -5.95 1.21 -5.09
C TRP A 122 -6.67 1.86 -6.28
N ASP A 123 -7.28 1.02 -7.11
CA ASP A 123 -8.20 1.52 -8.13
C ASP A 123 -9.52 1.92 -7.46
N ASP A 124 -9.78 3.23 -7.36
CA ASP A 124 -10.95 3.80 -6.70
C ASP A 124 -12.11 4.06 -7.69
N GLY A 125 -11.83 3.95 -8.97
CA GLY A 125 -12.79 4.26 -10.02
C GLY A 125 -13.12 5.74 -10.12
N ARG A 126 -14.14 6.06 -10.95
CA ARG A 126 -14.61 7.43 -11.16
C ARG A 126 -15.54 7.86 -10.02
N PRO A 127 -15.65 9.17 -9.72
CA PRO A 127 -16.46 9.67 -8.61
C PRO A 127 -17.91 9.16 -8.55
N GLY A 128 -18.54 8.84 -9.66
CA GLY A 128 -19.90 8.27 -9.70
C GLY A 128 -19.96 6.75 -9.44
N GLU A 129 -18.84 6.07 -9.45
CA GLU A 129 -18.69 4.62 -9.27
C GLU A 129 -18.11 4.25 -7.90
N GLN A 130 -17.57 5.25 -7.20
CA GLN A 130 -16.91 5.07 -5.92
C GLN A 130 -17.87 4.66 -4.81
N GLN A 131 -17.51 3.65 -4.06
CA GLN A 131 -18.26 3.24 -2.87
C GLN A 131 -17.88 4.10 -1.67
N ALA A 132 -18.85 4.32 -0.75
CA ALA A 132 -18.55 4.99 0.51
C ALA A 132 -17.53 4.17 1.31
N MET A 133 -16.40 4.79 1.69
CA MET A 133 -15.35 4.11 2.43
C MET A 133 -15.40 4.50 3.90
N ARG A 134 -15.60 3.51 4.78
CA ARG A 134 -15.53 3.65 6.24
C ARG A 134 -14.85 2.43 6.81
N LEU A 135 -13.55 2.54 7.05
CA LEU A 135 -12.74 1.43 7.50
C LEU A 135 -12.15 1.71 8.89
N LEU A 136 -12.03 0.65 9.67
CA LEU A 136 -11.13 0.57 10.80
C LEU A 136 -10.07 -0.46 10.46
N LEU A 137 -8.85 -0.01 10.29
CA LEU A 137 -7.69 -0.85 10.05
C LEU A 137 -6.91 -1.03 11.35
N GLU A 138 -6.25 -2.15 11.47
CA GLU A 138 -5.13 -2.36 12.40
C GLU A 138 -3.83 -2.44 11.63
N VAL A 139 -2.78 -1.81 12.17
CA VAL A 139 -1.41 -1.97 11.73
C VAL A 139 -0.58 -2.50 12.88
N ARG A 140 0.21 -3.55 12.61
CA ARG A 140 1.09 -4.20 13.59
C ARG A 140 2.50 -4.28 13.04
N ALA A 141 3.48 -3.99 13.89
CA ALA A 141 4.86 -4.25 13.56
C ALA A 141 5.17 -5.74 13.64
N VAL A 142 6.04 -6.21 12.75
CA VAL A 142 6.48 -7.60 12.66
C VAL A 142 7.99 -7.66 12.50
N THR A 143 8.65 -8.48 13.27
CA THR A 143 10.11 -8.72 13.13
C THR A 143 10.39 -9.78 12.07
N ALA A 144 11.63 -9.88 11.61
CA ALA A 144 12.04 -10.87 10.61
C ALA A 144 11.80 -12.32 11.09
N ASN A 145 11.83 -12.61 12.39
CA ASN A 145 11.56 -13.92 12.96
C ASN A 145 10.08 -14.14 13.35
N GLY A 146 9.17 -13.28 12.89
CA GLY A 146 7.73 -13.48 12.99
C GLY A 146 7.09 -13.04 14.32
N LEU A 147 7.81 -12.32 15.20
CA LEU A 147 7.17 -11.70 16.36
C LEU A 147 6.26 -10.56 15.89
N ARG A 148 5.02 -10.53 16.38
CA ARG A 148 4.02 -9.56 16.03
C ARG A 148 3.66 -8.70 17.23
N GLY A 149 3.71 -7.39 17.04
CA GLY A 149 3.49 -6.39 18.08
C GLY A 149 2.02 -6.10 18.37
N ALA A 150 1.82 -5.23 19.34
CA ALA A 150 0.52 -4.67 19.64
C ALA A 150 -0.05 -3.88 18.44
N PRO A 151 -1.38 -3.88 18.24
CA PRO A 151 -2.01 -3.16 17.13
C PRO A 151 -2.10 -1.66 17.39
N ALA A 152 -1.89 -0.87 16.34
CA ALA A 152 -2.39 0.50 16.27
C ALA A 152 -3.61 0.54 15.36
N GLN A 153 -4.61 1.35 15.73
CA GLN A 153 -5.83 1.50 14.95
C GLN A 153 -5.77 2.73 14.05
N VAL A 154 -6.20 2.57 12.80
CA VAL A 154 -6.27 3.62 11.79
C VAL A 154 -7.71 3.70 11.29
N ARG A 155 -8.33 4.86 11.44
CA ARG A 155 -9.66 5.13 10.88
C ARG A 155 -9.50 5.78 9.52
N VAL A 156 -10.11 5.19 8.51
CA VAL A 156 -10.07 5.66 7.12
C VAL A 156 -11.49 5.94 6.67
N GLY A 157 -11.68 7.07 6.03
CA GLY A 157 -12.91 7.41 5.36
C GLY A 157 -13.48 8.75 5.74
N GLY A 158 -14.26 9.28 4.81
CA GLY A 158 -15.07 10.47 4.92
C GLY A 158 -16.40 10.20 4.21
N ALA A 159 -17.32 11.14 4.28
CA ALA A 159 -18.50 11.15 3.43
C ALA A 159 -18.04 11.24 1.97
N PRO A 160 -18.77 10.62 1.02
CA PRO A 160 -18.56 10.83 -0.40
C PRO A 160 -18.77 12.29 -0.76
#